data_c9d47bfe682fbaabf8dc83e4bde592c6
#
_entry.id   c9d47bfe682fbaabf8dc83e4bde592c6
#
_cell.length_a   1.000
_cell.length_b   1.000
_cell.length_c   1.000
_cell.angle_alpha   90.00
_cell.angle_beta   90.00
_cell.angle_gamma   90.00
#
_symmetry.space_group_name_H-M   'P 1'
#
loop_
_entity.id
_entity.type
_entity.pdbx_description
1 polymer ?
#
loop_
_entity_poly.entity_id
_entity_poly.type
_entity_poly.pdbx_seq_one_letter_code
_entity_poly.pdbx_strand_id
1 'polypeptide(L)'
;MTINSDTIKEVSVKKRISVGDFQISMEERAAINEVLDAGRISEWKKVSEFERLFADYINTKHCVAVNSGTSALIVGLSALIYDSRFPKIKEGSKVITTPLTYVATINAIVLTGLEPVFVDVDPNNFSILPQKIEEHLESVNDSENY
;
A
#
# COMPACT_ATOMS: atom_id res chain seq x y z
N MET A 1 -33.41 -5.45 -22.04
CA MET A 1 -32.35 -6.10 -22.85
C MET A 1 -31.98 -7.38 -22.13
N THR A 2 -32.51 -8.52 -22.59
CA THR A 2 -32.30 -9.83 -21.96
C THR A 2 -30.95 -10.36 -22.42
N ILE A 3 -30.01 -10.52 -21.53
CA ILE A 3 -28.70 -11.13 -21.84
C ILE A 3 -28.94 -12.61 -22.06
N ASN A 4 -28.67 -13.08 -23.30
CA ASN A 4 -28.80 -14.47 -23.70
C ASN A 4 -27.74 -15.31 -23.02
N SER A 5 -28.15 -16.30 -22.20
CA SER A 5 -27.27 -17.16 -21.38
C SER A 5 -26.35 -18.09 -22.18
N ASP A 6 -26.55 -18.17 -23.52
CA ASP A 6 -25.88 -19.18 -24.34
C ASP A 6 -24.54 -18.76 -24.94
N THR A 7 -24.00 -17.58 -24.53
CA THR A 7 -22.76 -17.05 -25.13
C THR A 7 -21.56 -17.12 -24.23
N ILE A 8 -21.71 -17.63 -23.01
CA ILE A 8 -20.54 -17.87 -22.12
C ILE A 8 -19.95 -19.23 -22.52
N LYS A 9 -19.04 -19.23 -23.49
CA LYS A 9 -18.17 -20.39 -23.73
C LYS A 9 -17.39 -20.64 -22.46
N GLU A 10 -17.54 -21.84 -21.86
CA GLU A 10 -16.69 -22.32 -20.78
C GLU A 10 -15.22 -22.15 -21.20
N VAL A 11 -14.57 -21.15 -20.65
CA VAL A 11 -13.12 -21.04 -20.73
C VAL A 11 -12.58 -22.09 -19.77
N SER A 12 -12.15 -23.22 -20.33
CA SER A 12 -11.45 -24.26 -19.57
C SER A 12 -10.17 -23.65 -19.00
N VAL A 13 -10.23 -23.17 -17.78
CA VAL A 13 -9.05 -22.69 -17.04
C VAL A 13 -8.27 -23.95 -16.62
N LYS A 14 -7.28 -24.34 -17.42
CA LYS A 14 -6.43 -25.51 -17.18
C LYS A 14 -5.59 -25.39 -15.91
N LYS A 15 -5.44 -24.21 -15.31
CA LYS A 15 -4.67 -23.97 -14.08
C LYS A 15 -5.42 -22.96 -13.22
N ARG A 16 -5.67 -23.32 -11.95
CA ARG A 16 -6.22 -22.37 -10.97
C ARG A 16 -5.15 -21.32 -10.66
N ILE A 17 -5.50 -20.05 -10.83
CA ILE A 17 -4.67 -18.94 -10.37
C ILE A 17 -5.03 -18.69 -8.91
N SER A 18 -4.06 -18.87 -8.01
CA SER A 18 -4.22 -18.57 -6.60
C SER A 18 -3.77 -17.13 -6.30
N VAL A 19 -4.26 -16.57 -5.20
CA VAL A 19 -3.90 -15.20 -4.75
C VAL A 19 -2.47 -15.11 -4.24
N GLY A 20 -1.84 -16.25 -3.96
CA GLY A 20 -0.44 -16.32 -3.59
C GLY A 20 -0.03 -17.77 -3.35
N ASP A 21 1.08 -18.17 -3.93
CA ASP A 21 1.75 -19.44 -3.66
C ASP A 21 3.03 -19.13 -2.90
N PHE A 22 3.01 -19.41 -1.60
CA PHE A 22 4.19 -19.25 -0.77
C PHE A 22 5.02 -20.53 -0.81
N GLN A 23 6.26 -20.41 -1.29
CA GLN A 23 7.25 -21.51 -1.31
C GLN A 23 8.50 -21.04 -0.59
N ILE A 24 8.85 -21.73 0.50
CA ILE A 24 10.07 -21.47 1.23
C ILE A 24 11.25 -22.19 0.53
N SER A 25 12.26 -21.44 0.14
CA SER A 25 13.54 -21.96 -0.35
C SER A 25 14.41 -22.53 0.78
N MET A 26 15.50 -23.18 0.42
CA MET A 26 16.47 -23.71 1.41
C MET A 26 17.22 -22.57 2.10
N GLU A 27 17.50 -21.49 1.38
CA GLU A 27 18.16 -20.29 1.90
C GLU A 27 17.29 -19.58 2.94
N GLU A 28 15.99 -19.44 2.68
CA GLU A 28 15.04 -18.86 3.63
C GLU A 28 14.93 -19.72 4.90
N ARG A 29 14.88 -21.03 4.77
CA ARG A 29 14.91 -21.95 5.92
C ARG A 29 16.18 -21.81 6.75
N ALA A 30 17.33 -21.70 6.09
CA ALA A 30 18.62 -21.53 6.76
C ALA A 30 18.65 -20.19 7.52
N ALA A 31 18.18 -19.10 6.92
CA ALA A 31 18.11 -17.80 7.54
C ALA A 31 17.18 -17.76 8.78
N ILE A 32 16.04 -18.45 8.72
CA ILE A 32 15.13 -18.59 9.87
C ILE A 32 15.81 -19.39 10.99
N ASN A 33 16.45 -20.52 10.68
CA ASN A 33 17.15 -21.34 11.68
C ASN A 33 18.30 -20.56 12.34
N GLU A 34 19.06 -19.76 11.58
CA GLU A 34 20.10 -18.90 12.11
C GLU A 34 19.57 -17.94 13.19
N VAL A 35 18.38 -17.36 12.95
CA VAL A 35 17.73 -16.46 13.92
C VAL A 35 17.29 -17.21 15.17
N LEU A 36 16.70 -18.41 15.00
CA LEU A 36 16.28 -19.26 16.11
C LEU A 36 17.48 -19.73 16.97
N ASP A 37 18.56 -20.16 16.32
CA ASP A 37 19.79 -20.60 17.00
C ASP A 37 20.48 -19.46 17.77
N ALA A 38 20.37 -18.24 17.24
CA ALA A 38 20.85 -17.04 17.93
C ALA A 38 20.03 -16.68 19.19
N GLY A 39 18.87 -17.32 19.39
CA GLY A 39 18.00 -17.11 20.55
C GLY A 39 17.39 -15.70 20.63
N ARG A 40 17.39 -14.94 19.54
CA ARG A 40 16.89 -13.56 19.48
C ARG A 40 15.99 -13.34 18.29
N ILE A 41 14.69 -13.49 18.52
CA ILE A 41 13.61 -13.42 17.51
C ILE A 41 12.96 -12.03 17.38
N SER A 42 13.37 -11.07 18.21
CA SER A 42 12.93 -9.68 18.11
C SER A 42 13.80 -8.91 17.09
N GLU A 43 13.53 -7.63 16.90
CA GLU A 43 14.33 -6.72 16.08
C GLU A 43 15.83 -6.87 16.35
N TRP A 44 16.61 -7.16 15.32
CA TRP A 44 18.04 -7.35 15.40
C TRP A 44 18.70 -7.33 14.00
N LYS A 45 19.87 -8.00 13.86
CA LYS A 45 20.72 -7.99 12.66
C LYS A 45 19.98 -8.23 11.36
N LYS A 46 19.04 -9.19 11.30
CA LYS A 46 18.30 -9.51 10.05
C LYS A 46 17.34 -8.39 9.67
N VAL A 47 16.74 -7.70 10.62
CA VAL A 47 15.91 -6.52 10.34
C VAL A 47 16.77 -5.39 9.80
N SER A 48 17.87 -5.06 10.46
CA SER A 48 18.78 -4.00 10.00
C SER A 48 19.41 -4.31 8.63
N GLU A 49 19.74 -5.59 8.36
CA GLU A 49 20.22 -6.04 7.06
C GLU A 49 19.15 -5.86 5.98
N PHE A 50 17.90 -6.25 6.26
CA PHE A 50 16.77 -6.06 5.36
C PHE A 50 16.54 -4.57 5.06
N GLU A 51 16.50 -3.72 6.08
CA GLU A 51 16.30 -2.28 5.93
C GLU A 51 17.36 -1.65 5.03
N ARG A 52 18.63 -2.02 5.24
CA ARG A 52 19.74 -1.55 4.42
C ARG A 52 19.62 -2.01 2.98
N LEU A 53 19.42 -3.33 2.76
CA LEU A 53 19.30 -3.90 1.41
C LEU A 53 18.09 -3.36 0.65
N PHE A 54 16.96 -3.18 1.34
CA PHE A 54 15.77 -2.63 0.72
C PHE A 54 15.92 -1.14 0.38
N ALA A 55 16.55 -0.36 1.25
CA ALA A 55 16.89 1.03 0.97
C ALA A 55 17.80 1.16 -0.26
N ASP A 56 18.84 0.31 -0.35
CA ASP A 56 19.73 0.25 -1.51
C ASP A 56 18.96 -0.13 -2.79
N TYR A 57 18.07 -1.14 -2.72
CA TYR A 57 17.28 -1.62 -3.86
C TYR A 57 16.35 -0.54 -4.44
N ILE A 58 15.67 0.24 -3.58
CA ILE A 58 14.77 1.31 -4.02
C ILE A 58 15.45 2.68 -4.15
N ASN A 59 16.79 2.72 -3.99
CA ASN A 59 17.61 3.93 -4.06
C ASN A 59 17.13 5.05 -3.11
N THR A 60 16.85 4.67 -1.86
CA THR A 60 16.55 5.59 -0.77
C THR A 60 17.65 5.57 0.28
N LYS A 61 17.72 6.63 1.09
CA LYS A 61 18.74 6.73 2.13
C LYS A 61 18.48 5.84 3.34
N HIS A 62 17.21 5.60 3.63
CA HIS A 62 16.75 4.84 4.79
C HIS A 62 15.52 4.03 4.46
N CYS A 63 15.35 2.92 5.16
CA CYS A 63 14.15 2.11 5.21
C CYS A 63 13.86 1.76 6.67
N VAL A 64 12.59 1.64 7.02
CA VAL A 64 12.12 1.17 8.32
C VAL A 64 11.20 -0.01 8.11
N ALA A 65 11.56 -1.15 8.67
CA ALA A 65 10.74 -2.36 8.62
C ALA A 65 9.62 -2.27 9.65
N VAL A 66 8.44 -2.71 9.24
CA VAL A 66 7.24 -2.80 10.09
C VAL A 66 6.59 -4.16 9.89
N ASN A 67 5.66 -4.53 10.76
CA ASN A 67 5.06 -5.87 10.77
C ASN A 67 4.01 -6.12 9.68
N SER A 68 3.57 -5.09 8.96
CA SER A 68 2.58 -5.23 7.89
C SER A 68 2.58 -4.04 6.94
N GLY A 69 2.05 -4.21 5.72
CA GLY A 69 1.82 -3.11 4.78
C GLY A 69 0.88 -2.04 5.33
N THR A 70 -0.13 -2.43 6.12
CA THR A 70 -1.02 -1.49 6.80
C THR A 70 -0.25 -0.59 7.77
N SER A 71 0.63 -1.18 8.58
CA SER A 71 1.49 -0.42 9.49
C SER A 71 2.44 0.49 8.73
N ALA A 72 2.97 0.05 7.58
CA ALA A 72 3.82 0.89 6.75
C ALA A 72 3.09 2.15 6.24
N LEU A 73 1.84 2.00 5.80
CA LEU A 73 1.01 3.13 5.37
C LEU A 73 0.71 4.08 6.53
N ILE A 74 0.36 3.55 7.71
CA ILE A 74 0.09 4.37 8.91
C ILE A 74 1.34 5.15 9.31
N VAL A 75 2.49 4.48 9.41
CA VAL A 75 3.75 5.13 9.79
C VAL A 75 4.16 6.18 8.77
N GLY A 76 4.03 5.90 7.47
CA GLY A 76 4.34 6.84 6.40
C GLY A 76 3.48 8.10 6.45
N LEU A 77 2.16 7.96 6.58
CA LEU A 77 1.24 9.10 6.70
C LEU A 77 1.49 9.88 8.01
N SER A 78 1.69 9.18 9.13
CA SER A 78 2.02 9.83 10.41
C SER A 78 3.31 10.64 10.31
N ALA A 79 4.33 10.10 9.64
CA ALA A 79 5.59 10.81 9.44
C ALA A 79 5.39 12.16 8.71
N LEU A 80 4.50 12.20 7.70
CA LEU A 80 4.19 13.45 7.01
C LEU A 80 3.50 14.47 7.90
N ILE A 81 2.60 14.03 8.79
CA ILE A 81 1.88 14.90 9.73
C ILE A 81 2.85 15.55 10.74
N TYR A 82 3.83 14.78 11.22
CA TYR A 82 4.78 15.24 12.24
C TYR A 82 6.06 15.86 11.68
N ASP A 83 6.25 15.85 10.37
CA ASP A 83 7.44 16.41 9.73
C ASP A 83 7.27 17.93 9.53
N SER A 84 8.11 18.70 10.20
CA SER A 84 8.12 20.17 10.10
C SER A 84 8.35 20.72 8.68
N ARG A 85 8.82 19.89 7.74
CA ARG A 85 8.95 20.25 6.32
C ARG A 85 7.58 20.36 5.63
N PHE A 86 6.54 19.74 6.19
CA PHE A 86 5.18 19.74 5.67
C PHE A 86 4.17 20.36 6.65
N PRO A 87 4.34 21.64 7.04
CA PRO A 87 3.56 22.25 8.13
C PRO A 87 2.05 22.40 7.82
N LYS A 88 1.66 22.20 6.56
CA LYS A 88 0.25 22.26 6.14
C LYS A 88 -0.49 20.94 6.37
N ILE A 89 0.22 19.82 6.44
CA ILE A 89 -0.38 18.50 6.66
C ILE A 89 -0.67 18.35 8.15
N LYS A 90 -1.94 18.20 8.50
CA LYS A 90 -2.44 18.12 9.89
C LYS A 90 -3.64 17.19 9.96
N GLU A 91 -4.11 16.94 11.16
CA GLU A 91 -5.38 16.24 11.37
C GLU A 91 -6.52 16.90 10.59
N GLY A 92 -7.34 16.11 9.91
CA GLY A 92 -8.40 16.56 9.01
C GLY A 92 -7.93 16.97 7.61
N SER A 93 -6.62 16.93 7.32
CA SER A 93 -6.15 17.10 5.92
C SER A 93 -6.67 15.99 5.03
N LYS A 94 -7.03 16.33 3.81
CA LYS A 94 -7.63 15.41 2.85
C LYS A 94 -6.57 14.67 2.06
N VAL A 95 -6.83 13.39 1.79
CA VAL A 95 -5.97 12.52 0.99
C VAL A 95 -6.77 11.96 -0.17
N ILE A 96 -6.40 12.34 -1.38
CA ILE A 96 -7.04 11.81 -2.59
C ILE A 96 -6.62 10.36 -2.79
N THR A 97 -7.60 9.49 -2.97
CA THR A 97 -7.43 8.06 -3.18
C THR A 97 -8.54 7.53 -4.10
N THR A 98 -8.57 6.22 -4.31
CA THR A 98 -9.61 5.56 -5.10
C THR A 98 -10.40 4.57 -4.25
N PRO A 99 -11.72 4.37 -4.51
CA PRO A 99 -12.50 3.34 -3.82
C PRO A 99 -12.08 1.92 -4.25
N LEU A 100 -11.44 1.75 -5.39
CA LEU A 100 -10.93 0.47 -5.88
C LEU A 100 -9.52 0.23 -5.33
N THR A 101 -9.43 -0.10 -4.05
CA THR A 101 -8.16 -0.38 -3.36
C THR A 101 -8.36 -1.40 -2.23
N TYR A 102 -7.27 -1.93 -1.73
CA TYR A 102 -7.32 -2.73 -0.50
C TYR A 102 -7.71 -1.85 0.68
N VAL A 103 -8.57 -2.35 1.56
CA VAL A 103 -9.13 -1.59 2.69
C VAL A 103 -8.07 -0.95 3.59
N ALA A 104 -6.86 -1.52 3.64
CA ALA A 104 -5.74 -0.97 4.41
C ALA A 104 -5.37 0.46 4.01
N THR A 105 -5.52 0.82 2.73
CA THR A 105 -5.25 2.18 2.23
C THR A 105 -6.16 3.19 2.92
N ILE A 106 -7.47 2.90 2.93
CA ILE A 106 -8.46 3.79 3.54
C ILE A 106 -8.32 3.81 5.06
N ASN A 107 -8.13 2.63 5.66
CA ASN A 107 -7.94 2.52 7.11
C ASN A 107 -6.72 3.31 7.58
N ALA A 108 -5.62 3.29 6.84
CA ALA A 108 -4.42 4.05 7.20
C ALA A 108 -4.68 5.56 7.20
N ILE A 109 -5.42 6.08 6.21
CA ILE A 109 -5.82 7.49 6.15
C ILE A 109 -6.68 7.86 7.36
N VAL A 110 -7.73 7.09 7.63
CA VAL A 110 -8.64 7.36 8.75
C VAL A 110 -7.96 7.24 10.11
N LEU A 111 -7.15 6.18 10.30
CA LEU A 111 -6.45 5.93 11.57
C LEU A 111 -5.38 6.98 11.89
N THR A 112 -4.89 7.70 10.89
CA THR A 112 -3.95 8.82 11.09
C THR A 112 -4.66 10.17 11.27
N GLY A 113 -5.99 10.18 11.34
CA GLY A 113 -6.78 11.41 11.52
C GLY A 113 -6.92 12.23 10.23
N LEU A 114 -6.57 11.65 9.08
CA LEU A 114 -6.75 12.26 7.77
C LEU A 114 -8.11 11.86 7.15
N GLU A 115 -8.58 12.61 6.17
CA GLU A 115 -9.85 12.36 5.50
C GLU A 115 -9.65 11.81 4.09
N PRO A 116 -10.16 10.59 3.76
CA PRO A 116 -10.07 10.06 2.41
C PRO A 116 -11.05 10.75 1.48
N VAL A 117 -10.56 11.19 0.33
CA VAL A 117 -11.35 11.74 -0.77
C VAL A 117 -11.24 10.81 -1.96
N PHE A 118 -12.38 10.31 -2.44
CA PHE A 118 -12.41 9.31 -3.49
C PHE A 118 -12.55 9.96 -4.87
N VAL A 119 -11.65 9.59 -5.77
CA VAL A 119 -11.77 9.83 -7.21
C VAL A 119 -11.79 8.50 -7.96
N ASP A 120 -12.46 8.50 -9.10
CA ASP A 120 -12.69 7.27 -9.85
C ASP A 120 -11.44 6.80 -10.60
N VAL A 121 -11.48 5.55 -11.04
CA VAL A 121 -10.42 4.88 -11.80
C VAL A 121 -10.79 4.74 -13.27
N ASP A 122 -9.78 4.56 -14.11
CA ASP A 122 -9.96 4.17 -15.50
C ASP A 122 -10.59 2.77 -15.59
N PRO A 123 -11.74 2.60 -16.28
CA PRO A 123 -12.41 1.30 -16.39
C PRO A 123 -11.61 0.25 -17.19
N ASN A 124 -10.58 0.67 -17.94
CA ASN A 124 -9.79 -0.24 -18.77
C ASN A 124 -8.57 -0.82 -18.05
N ASN A 125 -7.92 -0.03 -17.19
CA ASN A 125 -6.68 -0.43 -16.52
C ASN A 125 -6.74 -0.32 -15.00
N PHE A 126 -7.86 0.17 -14.45
CA PHE A 126 -8.12 0.33 -13.01
C PHE A 126 -7.14 1.23 -12.25
N SER A 127 -6.39 2.05 -12.98
CA SER A 127 -5.51 3.07 -12.38
C SER A 127 -6.31 4.32 -12.06
N ILE A 128 -5.87 5.04 -11.01
CA ILE A 128 -6.43 6.37 -10.72
C ILE A 128 -6.19 7.30 -11.91
N LEU A 129 -7.20 8.07 -12.29
CA LEU A 129 -7.13 9.00 -13.43
C LEU A 129 -6.64 10.37 -12.96
N PRO A 130 -5.48 10.86 -13.44
CA PRO A 130 -4.98 12.21 -13.12
C PRO A 130 -6.00 13.31 -13.42
N GLN A 131 -6.75 13.17 -14.52
CA GLN A 131 -7.80 14.10 -14.91
C GLN A 131 -8.93 14.19 -13.87
N LYS A 132 -9.27 13.06 -13.23
CA LYS A 132 -10.28 13.04 -12.16
C LYS A 132 -9.78 13.72 -10.88
N ILE A 133 -8.49 13.66 -10.62
CA ILE A 133 -7.86 14.42 -9.53
C ILE A 133 -7.95 15.92 -9.84
N GLU A 134 -7.60 16.33 -11.06
CA GLU A 134 -7.64 17.70 -11.51
C GLU A 134 -9.07 18.27 -11.46
N GLU A 135 -10.05 17.60 -12.07
CA GLU A 135 -11.47 17.94 -12.03
C GLU A 135 -11.97 18.12 -10.57
N HIS A 136 -11.55 17.20 -9.68
CA HIS A 136 -11.92 17.29 -8.27
C HIS A 136 -11.31 18.54 -7.62
N LEU A 137 -10.01 18.78 -7.78
CA LEU A 137 -9.33 19.95 -7.19
C LEU A 137 -9.88 21.28 -7.72
N GLU A 138 -10.26 21.35 -9.01
CA GLU A 138 -10.90 22.53 -9.59
C GLU A 138 -12.33 22.76 -9.06
N SER A 139 -13.04 21.69 -8.68
CA SER A 139 -14.42 21.77 -8.18
C SER A 139 -14.52 22.21 -6.71
N VAL A 140 -13.42 22.09 -5.95
CA VAL A 140 -13.41 22.44 -4.52
C VAL A 140 -12.74 23.79 -4.29
N ASN A 141 -13.41 24.65 -3.51
CA ASN A 141 -12.88 25.96 -3.10
C ASN A 141 -11.85 25.85 -1.96
N ASP A 142 -11.51 24.63 -1.53
CA ASP A 142 -10.76 24.34 -0.31
C ASP A 142 -9.51 23.48 -0.62
N SER A 143 -8.79 23.85 -1.69
CA SER A 143 -7.57 23.17 -2.11
C SER A 143 -6.42 23.27 -1.08
N GLU A 144 -6.54 24.12 -0.07
CA GLU A 144 -5.52 24.28 0.98
C GLU A 144 -5.52 23.15 2.01
N ASN A 145 -6.56 22.30 2.03
CA ASN A 145 -6.68 21.16 2.96
C ASN A 145 -6.25 19.80 2.35
N TYR A 146 -5.65 19.81 1.15
CA TYR A 146 -5.10 18.62 0.49
C TYR A 146 -3.59 18.52 0.68
#